data_faac390a3f70798db63c02192eacb5c9
#
_entry.id   faac390a3f70798db63c02192eacb5c9
#
_cell.length_a   1.000
_cell.length_b   1.000
_cell.length_c   1.000
_cell.angle_alpha   90.00
_cell.angle_beta   90.00
_cell.angle_gamma   90.00
#
_symmetry.space_group_name_H-M   'P 1'
#
loop_
_entity.id
_entity.type
_entity.pdbx_description
1 polymer ?
#
loop_
_entity_poly.entity_id
_entity_poly.type
_entity_poly.pdbx_seq_one_letter_code
_entity_poly.pdbx_strand_id
1 'polypeptide(L)'
;MIAVPLGVVGIVLLLVVPIPAALLDVLIIVNILLSLVILLTSMFVKKPLDFSVFPSLLLVATLFRLGLNVASTRLVLGDGYAGEVIGAFGHIVVDGNLVIGMVVFLILVVIQFLVITKGAERVAEVGARFTLDAMPGKQMAIDADLNAGLISEQDARARRAEISAESDFYGAMDGASKFVKGDAIAGIVITLINLLGGIVIGVVMHGMPAMEAVDTYSILTVGDGLVTQVPALLMAVATGMIVTRSNSGEGDVGSQASSQLVQSRQALAIAGVAAFAMALIEGMPQRPVRVPVSESHLRAVETESGTRVAVLR
;
A
#
# COMPACT_ATOMS: atom_id res chain seq x y z
N MET A 1 -1.61 5.68 27.39
CA MET A 1 -1.99 4.25 27.26
C MET A 1 -3.46 4.00 26.90
N ILE A 2 -4.38 4.93 27.11
CA ILE A 2 -5.84 4.74 26.89
C ILE A 2 -6.27 5.04 25.44
N ALA A 3 -5.45 5.74 24.64
CA ALA A 3 -5.82 6.18 23.28
C ALA A 3 -6.09 5.02 22.30
N VAL A 4 -5.28 3.96 22.31
CA VAL A 4 -5.45 2.82 21.40
C VAL A 4 -6.73 2.04 21.68
N PRO A 5 -7.02 1.64 22.94
CA PRO A 5 -8.33 1.01 23.27
C PRO A 5 -9.53 1.88 22.93
N LEU A 6 -9.47 3.19 23.21
CA LEU A 6 -10.53 4.13 22.83
C LEU A 6 -10.71 4.23 21.32
N GLY A 7 -9.59 4.23 20.56
CA GLY A 7 -9.63 4.19 19.11
C GLY A 7 -10.34 2.95 18.56
N VAL A 8 -10.02 1.76 19.09
CA VAL A 8 -10.69 0.51 18.69
C VAL A 8 -12.18 0.51 19.03
N VAL A 9 -12.55 1.00 20.22
CA VAL A 9 -13.97 1.17 20.60
C VAL A 9 -14.66 2.17 19.66
N GLY A 10 -14.00 3.30 19.32
CA GLY A 10 -14.52 4.26 18.35
C GLY A 10 -14.77 3.64 16.98
N ILE A 11 -13.86 2.80 16.50
CA ILE A 11 -14.02 2.06 15.23
C ILE A 11 -15.23 1.13 15.27
N VAL A 12 -15.44 0.40 16.38
CA VAL A 12 -16.62 -0.46 16.54
C VAL A 12 -17.90 0.37 16.57
N LEU A 13 -17.88 1.54 17.20
CA LEU A 13 -19.01 2.45 17.21
C LEU A 13 -19.36 2.97 15.80
N LEU A 14 -18.37 3.22 14.93
CA LEU A 14 -18.61 3.63 13.53
C LEU A 14 -19.42 2.58 12.73
N LEU A 15 -19.29 1.31 13.07
CA LEU A 15 -20.09 0.24 12.44
C LEU A 15 -21.57 0.32 12.80
N VAL A 16 -21.90 0.83 13.98
CA VAL A 16 -23.27 0.79 14.53
C VAL A 16 -23.95 2.16 14.50
N VAL A 17 -23.23 3.21 14.87
CA VAL A 17 -23.78 4.56 15.05
C VAL A 17 -23.73 5.34 13.73
N PRO A 18 -24.87 5.93 13.28
CA PRO A 18 -24.85 6.82 12.12
C PRO A 18 -24.06 8.09 12.43
N ILE A 19 -23.20 8.49 11.51
CA ILE A 19 -22.39 9.70 11.62
C ILE A 19 -22.79 10.70 10.52
N PRO A 20 -22.68 12.02 10.77
CA PRO A 20 -22.94 13.02 9.74
C PRO A 20 -21.84 12.99 8.65
N ALA A 21 -22.19 13.37 7.41
CA ALA A 21 -21.28 13.37 6.26
C ALA A 21 -19.99 14.18 6.50
N ALA A 22 -20.08 15.35 7.15
CA ALA A 22 -18.90 16.15 7.47
C ALA A 22 -17.90 15.44 8.40
N LEU A 23 -18.38 14.62 9.34
CA LEU A 23 -17.49 13.80 10.16
C LEU A 23 -16.88 12.66 9.35
N LEU A 24 -17.65 12.04 8.46
CA LEU A 24 -17.15 11.03 7.53
C LEU A 24 -16.01 11.59 6.67
N ASP A 25 -16.15 12.79 6.10
CA ASP A 25 -15.12 13.44 5.29
C ASP A 25 -13.80 13.59 6.08
N VAL A 26 -13.87 14.08 7.32
CA VAL A 26 -12.68 14.21 8.18
C VAL A 26 -12.04 12.85 8.45
N LEU A 27 -12.84 11.82 8.77
CA LEU A 27 -12.32 10.49 9.08
C LEU A 27 -11.71 9.80 7.85
N ILE A 28 -12.25 10.04 6.65
CA ILE A 28 -11.67 9.59 5.38
C ILE A 28 -10.28 10.22 5.18
N ILE A 29 -10.14 11.52 5.35
CA ILE A 29 -8.85 12.21 5.23
C ILE A 29 -7.85 11.66 6.25
N VAL A 30 -8.28 11.47 7.50
CA VAL A 30 -7.45 10.86 8.56
C VAL A 30 -6.99 9.45 8.15
N ASN A 31 -7.87 8.63 7.57
CA ASN A 31 -7.53 7.29 7.10
C ASN A 31 -6.48 7.29 5.97
N ILE A 32 -6.61 8.19 5.00
CA ILE A 32 -5.64 8.37 3.92
C ILE A 32 -4.28 8.81 4.50
N LEU A 33 -4.27 9.82 5.37
CA LEU A 33 -3.04 10.31 6.00
C LEU A 33 -2.37 9.23 6.87
N LEU A 34 -3.15 8.49 7.65
CA LEU A 34 -2.63 7.37 8.46
C LEU A 34 -1.96 6.32 7.58
N SER A 35 -2.59 5.92 6.50
CA SER A 35 -2.05 4.94 5.56
C SER A 35 -0.78 5.44 4.88
N LEU A 36 -0.72 6.73 4.55
CA LEU A 36 0.48 7.38 4.00
C LEU A 36 1.63 7.40 5.03
N VAL A 37 1.35 7.76 6.27
CA VAL A 37 2.36 7.75 7.35
C VAL A 37 2.90 6.32 7.57
N ILE A 38 2.02 5.32 7.58
CA ILE A 38 2.44 3.91 7.72
C ILE A 38 3.33 3.49 6.54
N LEU A 39 2.96 3.83 5.30
CA LEU A 39 3.79 3.56 4.12
C LEU A 39 5.17 4.24 4.24
N LEU A 40 5.19 5.54 4.51
CA LEU A 40 6.45 6.28 4.63
C LEU A 40 7.32 5.70 5.75
N THR A 41 6.73 5.39 6.92
CA THR A 41 7.45 4.73 8.01
C THR A 41 8.05 3.40 7.55
N SER A 42 7.29 2.59 6.80
CA SER A 42 7.78 1.31 6.28
C SER A 42 8.96 1.47 5.31
N MET A 43 9.06 2.60 4.62
CA MET A 43 10.18 2.90 3.72
C MET A 43 11.48 3.24 4.47
N PHE A 44 11.38 3.91 5.63
CA PHE A 44 12.53 4.39 6.38
C PHE A 44 13.03 3.43 7.46
N VAL A 45 12.24 2.45 7.85
CA VAL A 45 12.65 1.42 8.82
C VAL A 45 13.86 0.63 8.29
N LYS A 46 14.83 0.30 9.12
CA LYS A 46 16.04 -0.45 8.71
C LYS A 46 15.84 -1.95 8.75
N LYS A 47 15.21 -2.47 9.79
CA LYS A 47 14.89 -3.89 9.96
C LYS A 47 13.40 -4.08 10.15
N PRO A 48 12.79 -5.19 9.71
CA PRO A 48 11.36 -5.45 9.94
C PRO A 48 10.96 -5.35 11.42
N LEU A 49 11.80 -5.83 12.33
CA LEU A 49 11.55 -5.80 13.78
C LEU A 49 11.58 -4.38 14.37
N ASP A 50 12.23 -3.40 13.75
CA ASP A 50 12.19 -2.01 14.22
C ASP A 50 10.77 -1.42 14.11
N PHE A 51 9.90 -2.06 13.33
CA PHE A 51 8.48 -1.72 13.23
C PHE A 51 7.59 -2.90 13.66
N SER A 52 7.92 -3.47 14.81
CA SER A 52 7.25 -4.68 15.36
C SER A 52 5.74 -4.54 15.56
N VAL A 53 5.22 -3.31 15.73
CA VAL A 53 3.79 -3.02 15.86
C VAL A 53 3.05 -3.00 14.52
N PHE A 54 3.74 -3.11 13.38
CA PHE A 54 3.15 -3.00 12.04
C PHE A 54 1.99 -3.98 11.80
N PRO A 55 2.05 -5.29 12.15
CA PRO A 55 0.93 -6.20 11.95
C PRO A 55 -0.33 -5.75 12.70
N SER A 56 -0.19 -5.25 13.92
CA SER A 56 -1.30 -4.74 14.72
C SER A 56 -1.88 -3.44 14.14
N LEU A 57 -1.01 -2.53 13.65
CA LEU A 57 -1.45 -1.32 12.96
C LEU A 57 -2.21 -1.65 11.68
N LEU A 58 -1.76 -2.66 10.94
CA LEU A 58 -2.43 -3.14 9.74
C LEU A 58 -3.87 -3.59 10.06
N LEU A 59 -4.06 -4.37 11.12
CA LEU A 59 -5.39 -4.82 11.58
C LEU A 59 -6.28 -3.63 11.98
N VAL A 60 -5.77 -2.72 12.80
CA VAL A 60 -6.54 -1.56 13.28
C VAL A 60 -6.91 -0.63 12.12
N ALA A 61 -5.97 -0.33 11.21
CA ALA A 61 -6.23 0.50 10.04
C ALA A 61 -7.26 -0.14 9.10
N THR A 62 -7.21 -1.46 8.94
CA THR A 62 -8.19 -2.21 8.13
C THR A 62 -9.57 -2.19 8.76
N LEU A 63 -9.68 -2.40 10.08
CA LEU A 63 -10.95 -2.27 10.80
C LEU A 63 -11.52 -0.85 10.72
N PHE A 64 -10.67 0.17 10.82
CA PHE A 64 -11.08 1.56 10.67
C PHE A 64 -11.68 1.81 9.28
N ARG A 65 -11.02 1.32 8.23
CA ARG A 65 -11.52 1.41 6.85
C ARG A 65 -12.86 0.70 6.68
N LEU A 66 -13.01 -0.53 7.23
CA LEU A 66 -14.31 -1.23 7.22
C LEU A 66 -15.39 -0.43 7.91
N GLY A 67 -15.10 0.20 9.05
CA GLY A 67 -16.03 1.10 9.72
C GLY A 67 -16.46 2.27 8.86
N LEU A 68 -15.50 2.90 8.15
CA LEU A 68 -15.78 3.98 7.20
C LEU A 68 -16.63 3.51 6.03
N ASN A 69 -16.35 2.33 5.46
CA ASN A 69 -17.13 1.76 4.36
C ASN A 69 -18.59 1.50 4.74
N VAL A 70 -18.84 1.04 5.96
CA VAL A 70 -20.22 0.86 6.46
C VAL A 70 -20.89 2.21 6.69
N ALA A 71 -20.16 3.19 7.23
CA ALA A 71 -20.70 4.53 7.46
C ALA A 71 -21.02 5.25 6.14
N SER A 72 -20.12 5.19 5.14
CA SER A 72 -20.34 5.76 3.81
C SER A 72 -21.51 5.09 3.08
N THR A 73 -21.57 3.74 3.11
CA THR A 73 -22.69 2.98 2.54
C THR A 73 -24.03 3.44 3.10
N ARG A 74 -24.13 3.67 4.41
CA ARG A 74 -25.35 4.13 5.05
C ARG A 74 -25.79 5.49 4.53
N LEU A 75 -24.86 6.43 4.37
CA LEU A 75 -25.12 7.76 3.83
C LEU A 75 -25.46 7.71 2.33
N VAL A 76 -24.71 6.92 1.56
CA VAL A 76 -24.98 6.71 0.12
C VAL A 76 -26.39 6.18 -0.09
N LEU A 77 -26.78 5.13 0.61
CA LEU A 77 -28.07 4.48 0.43
C LEU A 77 -29.23 5.24 1.09
N GLY A 78 -28.98 5.91 2.24
CA GLY A 78 -30.01 6.63 2.99
C GLY A 78 -30.33 8.01 2.41
N ASP A 79 -29.29 8.81 2.17
CA ASP A 79 -29.45 10.24 1.86
C ASP A 79 -29.13 10.54 0.39
N GLY A 80 -28.60 9.58 -0.39
CA GLY A 80 -28.09 9.84 -1.76
C GLY A 80 -26.92 10.84 -1.77
N TYR A 81 -26.23 10.99 -0.62
CA TYR A 81 -25.12 11.90 -0.42
C TYR A 81 -24.19 11.36 0.67
N ALA A 82 -22.91 11.31 0.42
CA ALA A 82 -21.93 10.74 1.34
C ALA A 82 -20.74 11.66 1.66
N GLY A 83 -20.92 12.98 1.51
CA GLY A 83 -19.90 13.98 1.80
C GLY A 83 -19.22 14.55 0.55
N GLU A 84 -18.44 15.61 0.76
CA GLU A 84 -17.72 16.33 -0.27
C GLU A 84 -16.55 15.52 -0.85
N VAL A 85 -15.85 14.77 0.00
CA VAL A 85 -14.68 13.97 -0.42
C VAL A 85 -15.10 12.88 -1.40
N ILE A 86 -16.11 12.11 -1.07
CA ILE A 86 -16.62 11.02 -1.91
C ILE A 86 -17.16 11.61 -3.24
N GLY A 87 -17.92 12.70 -3.17
CA GLY A 87 -18.42 13.39 -4.36
C GLY A 87 -17.29 13.87 -5.27
N ALA A 88 -16.29 14.52 -4.71
CA ALA A 88 -15.14 15.03 -5.47
C ALA A 88 -14.36 13.91 -6.19
N PHE A 89 -14.06 12.80 -5.49
CA PHE A 89 -13.39 11.65 -6.11
C PHE A 89 -14.23 11.01 -7.22
N GLY A 90 -15.55 10.91 -7.03
CA GLY A 90 -16.46 10.40 -8.05
C GLY A 90 -16.43 11.27 -9.32
N HIS A 91 -16.54 12.57 -9.17
CA HIS A 91 -16.51 13.51 -10.31
C HIS A 91 -15.17 13.53 -11.04
N ILE A 92 -14.04 13.42 -10.34
CA ILE A 92 -12.70 13.40 -10.97
C ILE A 92 -12.56 12.23 -11.95
N VAL A 93 -13.11 11.06 -11.63
CA VAL A 93 -12.96 9.86 -12.49
C VAL A 93 -14.03 9.81 -13.57
N VAL A 94 -15.24 10.27 -13.27
CA VAL A 94 -16.34 10.28 -14.26
C VAL A 94 -16.14 11.36 -15.32
N ASP A 95 -15.52 12.52 -14.99
CA ASP A 95 -15.11 13.63 -15.87
C ASP A 95 -16.01 13.80 -17.14
N GLY A 96 -17.32 13.97 -16.89
CA GLY A 96 -18.31 14.25 -17.94
C GLY A 96 -18.79 13.03 -18.74
N ASN A 97 -18.25 11.82 -18.56
CA ASN A 97 -18.75 10.60 -19.19
C ASN A 97 -18.82 9.42 -18.21
N LEU A 98 -20.02 9.17 -17.70
CA LEU A 98 -20.27 8.11 -16.72
C LEU A 98 -19.80 6.73 -17.20
N VAL A 99 -20.02 6.39 -18.47
CA VAL A 99 -19.65 5.06 -19.00
C VAL A 99 -18.14 4.86 -18.98
N ILE A 100 -17.39 5.87 -19.43
CA ILE A 100 -15.92 5.84 -19.42
C ILE A 100 -15.42 5.77 -17.98
N GLY A 101 -15.95 6.62 -17.08
CA GLY A 101 -15.57 6.61 -15.66
C GLY A 101 -15.82 5.27 -14.98
N MET A 102 -16.97 4.64 -15.25
CA MET A 102 -17.30 3.33 -14.71
C MET A 102 -16.35 2.24 -15.23
N VAL A 103 -16.00 2.25 -16.51
CA VAL A 103 -15.03 1.28 -17.09
C VAL A 103 -13.65 1.46 -16.45
N VAL A 104 -13.17 2.71 -16.34
CA VAL A 104 -11.88 3.01 -15.69
C VAL A 104 -11.89 2.57 -14.23
N PHE A 105 -12.95 2.87 -13.49
CA PHE A 105 -13.12 2.42 -12.11
C PHE A 105 -13.08 0.88 -12.00
N LEU A 106 -13.78 0.17 -12.87
CA LEU A 106 -13.77 -1.30 -12.87
C LEU A 106 -12.36 -1.87 -13.13
N ILE A 107 -11.61 -1.26 -14.05
CA ILE A 107 -10.21 -1.63 -14.29
C ILE A 107 -9.37 -1.42 -13.02
N LEU A 108 -9.53 -0.29 -12.33
CA LEU A 108 -8.82 0.00 -11.09
C LEU A 108 -9.16 -1.02 -9.99
N VAL A 109 -10.44 -1.39 -9.84
CA VAL A 109 -10.88 -2.44 -8.88
C VAL A 109 -10.22 -3.78 -9.19
N VAL A 110 -10.18 -4.17 -10.47
CA VAL A 110 -9.54 -5.43 -10.91
C VAL A 110 -8.04 -5.41 -10.60
N ILE A 111 -7.34 -4.33 -10.94
CA ILE A 111 -5.90 -4.18 -10.66
C ILE A 111 -5.65 -4.22 -9.14
N GLN A 112 -6.42 -3.47 -8.37
CA GLN A 112 -6.32 -3.43 -6.91
C GLN A 112 -6.45 -4.81 -6.29
N PHE A 113 -7.44 -5.59 -6.70
CA PHE A 113 -7.70 -6.90 -6.13
C PHE A 113 -6.74 -7.97 -6.64
N LEU A 114 -6.62 -8.12 -7.97
CA LEU A 114 -5.85 -9.23 -8.56
C LEU A 114 -4.35 -9.03 -8.47
N VAL A 115 -3.87 -7.80 -8.69
CA VAL A 115 -2.43 -7.55 -8.75
C VAL A 115 -1.90 -7.15 -7.37
N ILE A 116 -2.51 -6.13 -6.76
CA ILE A 116 -1.94 -5.52 -5.57
C ILE A 116 -2.26 -6.35 -4.32
N THR A 117 -3.53 -6.60 -4.02
CA THR A 117 -3.93 -7.30 -2.78
C THR A 117 -3.46 -8.75 -2.77
N LYS A 118 -3.70 -9.51 -3.85
CA LYS A 118 -3.20 -10.89 -3.95
C LYS A 118 -1.67 -10.96 -4.03
N GLY A 119 -1.04 -10.00 -4.69
CA GLY A 119 0.42 -9.90 -4.78
C GLY A 119 1.05 -9.67 -3.42
N ALA A 120 0.59 -8.69 -2.66
CA ALA A 120 1.08 -8.38 -1.32
C ALA A 120 0.85 -9.56 -0.34
N GLU A 121 -0.33 -10.19 -0.37
CA GLU A 121 -0.63 -11.40 0.41
C GLU A 121 0.38 -12.52 0.09
N ARG A 122 0.62 -12.80 -1.18
CA ARG A 122 1.53 -13.87 -1.58
C ARG A 122 2.96 -13.61 -1.17
N VAL A 123 3.42 -12.37 -1.27
CA VAL A 123 4.76 -11.96 -0.82
C VAL A 123 4.88 -12.14 0.70
N ALA A 124 3.87 -11.72 1.47
CA ALA A 124 3.85 -11.87 2.92
C ALA A 124 3.85 -13.35 3.36
N GLU A 125 3.00 -14.17 2.74
CA GLU A 125 2.91 -15.61 3.01
C GLU A 125 4.25 -16.33 2.73
N VAL A 126 4.84 -16.08 1.56
CA VAL A 126 6.10 -16.72 1.16
C VAL A 126 7.26 -16.22 2.02
N GLY A 127 7.34 -14.92 2.30
CA GLY A 127 8.35 -14.34 3.17
C GLY A 127 8.29 -14.91 4.59
N ALA A 128 7.08 -14.97 5.17
CA ALA A 128 6.87 -15.57 6.49
C ALA A 128 7.30 -17.05 6.50
N ARG A 129 6.89 -17.82 5.51
CA ARG A 129 7.23 -19.24 5.41
C ARG A 129 8.73 -19.47 5.36
N PHE A 130 9.47 -18.77 4.49
CA PHE A 130 10.91 -18.95 4.40
C PHE A 130 11.63 -18.56 5.69
N THR A 131 11.19 -17.52 6.37
CA THR A 131 11.78 -17.10 7.64
C THR A 131 11.53 -18.15 8.72
N LEU A 132 10.30 -18.67 8.82
CA LEU A 132 9.95 -19.72 9.80
C LEU A 132 10.66 -21.05 9.52
N ASP A 133 10.75 -21.46 8.25
CA ASP A 133 11.44 -22.70 7.85
C ASP A 133 12.97 -22.63 8.13
N ALA A 134 13.57 -21.43 8.10
CA ALA A 134 14.98 -21.22 8.39
C ALA A 134 15.33 -21.21 9.90
N MET A 135 14.34 -21.08 10.79
CA MET A 135 14.56 -20.93 12.24
C MET A 135 15.33 -22.09 12.90
N PRO A 136 15.00 -23.37 12.64
CA PRO A 136 15.75 -24.47 13.26
C PRO A 136 17.23 -24.42 12.88
N GLY A 137 17.55 -24.05 11.63
CA GLY A 137 18.93 -23.86 11.17
C GLY A 137 19.65 -22.71 11.88
N LYS A 138 18.98 -21.57 12.07
CA LYS A 138 19.53 -20.44 12.83
C LYS A 138 19.78 -20.82 14.29
N GLN A 139 18.87 -21.57 14.93
CA GLN A 139 19.04 -22.05 16.31
C GLN A 139 20.20 -23.02 16.45
N MET A 140 20.34 -24.00 15.54
CA MET A 140 21.47 -24.93 15.52
C MET A 140 22.81 -24.22 15.33
N ALA A 141 22.85 -23.17 14.49
CA ALA A 141 24.07 -22.38 14.32
C ALA A 141 24.47 -21.65 15.61
N ILE A 142 23.53 -21.09 16.39
CA ILE A 142 23.79 -20.47 17.68
C ILE A 142 24.32 -21.50 18.66
N ASP A 143 23.75 -22.71 18.69
CA ASP A 143 24.19 -23.78 19.58
C ASP A 143 25.61 -24.25 19.22
N ALA A 144 25.96 -24.35 17.96
CA ALA A 144 27.30 -24.67 17.48
C ALA A 144 28.31 -23.58 17.87
N ASP A 145 27.98 -22.28 17.66
CA ASP A 145 28.84 -21.16 18.05
C ASP A 145 29.08 -21.12 19.55
N LEU A 146 28.04 -21.38 20.36
CA LEU A 146 28.16 -21.45 21.82
C LEU A 146 29.04 -22.62 22.27
N ASN A 147 28.84 -23.80 21.71
CA ASN A 147 29.62 -24.99 22.03
C ASN A 147 31.09 -24.86 21.59
N ALA A 148 31.36 -24.13 20.52
CA ALA A 148 32.71 -23.81 20.06
C ALA A 148 33.39 -22.68 20.85
N GLY A 149 32.67 -22.04 21.80
CA GLY A 149 33.17 -20.92 22.59
C GLY A 149 33.33 -19.61 21.78
N LEU A 150 32.70 -19.50 20.60
CA LEU A 150 32.76 -18.32 19.76
C LEU A 150 31.86 -17.18 20.25
N ILE A 151 30.81 -17.52 21.00
CA ILE A 151 29.87 -16.56 21.59
C ILE A 151 29.65 -16.89 23.08
N SER A 152 29.30 -15.88 23.87
CA SER A 152 28.93 -16.07 25.27
C SER A 152 27.52 -16.64 25.44
N GLU A 153 27.22 -17.22 26.58
CA GLU A 153 25.85 -17.67 26.90
C GLU A 153 24.84 -16.53 26.87
N GLN A 154 25.27 -15.33 27.26
CA GLN A 154 24.43 -14.13 27.21
C GLN A 154 24.11 -13.74 25.75
N ASP A 155 25.10 -13.77 24.86
CA ASP A 155 24.92 -13.50 23.43
C ASP A 155 24.01 -14.55 22.77
N ALA A 156 24.20 -15.84 23.13
CA ALA A 156 23.34 -16.92 22.64
C ALA A 156 21.89 -16.72 23.05
N ARG A 157 21.62 -16.31 24.30
CA ARG A 157 20.27 -16.00 24.78
C ARG A 157 19.67 -14.79 24.03
N ALA A 158 20.46 -13.73 23.79
CA ALA A 158 20.02 -12.55 23.05
C ALA A 158 19.66 -12.89 21.59
N ARG A 159 20.51 -13.67 20.90
CA ARG A 159 20.26 -14.11 19.52
C ARG A 159 19.03 -15.02 19.41
N ARG A 160 18.81 -15.93 20.37
CA ARG A 160 17.60 -16.76 20.40
C ARG A 160 16.33 -15.93 20.62
N ALA A 161 16.38 -14.91 21.49
CA ALA A 161 15.26 -13.99 21.70
C ALA A 161 14.94 -13.18 20.42
N GLU A 162 15.95 -12.74 19.66
CA GLU A 162 15.77 -12.05 18.37
C GLU A 162 15.10 -12.98 17.35
N ILE A 163 15.54 -14.25 17.24
CA ILE A 163 14.89 -15.23 16.34
C ILE A 163 13.44 -15.49 16.75
N SER A 164 13.14 -15.59 18.05
CA SER A 164 11.76 -15.74 18.51
C SER A 164 10.89 -14.54 18.14
N ALA A 165 11.40 -13.32 18.36
CA ALA A 165 10.69 -12.10 17.98
C ALA A 165 10.47 -11.99 16.46
N GLU A 166 11.45 -12.43 15.65
CA GLU A 166 11.34 -12.50 14.20
C GLU A 166 10.22 -13.47 13.78
N SER A 167 10.14 -14.63 14.43
CA SER A 167 9.07 -15.60 14.20
C SER A 167 7.68 -15.06 14.52
N ASP A 168 7.54 -14.45 15.69
CA ASP A 168 6.27 -13.89 16.14
C ASP A 168 5.81 -12.77 15.18
N PHE A 169 6.75 -11.92 14.74
CA PHE A 169 6.47 -10.87 13.77
C PHE A 169 5.97 -11.42 12.42
N TYR A 170 6.69 -12.37 11.82
CA TYR A 170 6.29 -12.92 10.52
C TYR A 170 5.02 -13.77 10.60
N GLY A 171 4.80 -14.48 11.71
CA GLY A 171 3.54 -15.18 11.98
C GLY A 171 2.35 -14.22 12.07
N ALA A 172 2.52 -13.10 12.79
CA ALA A 172 1.51 -12.06 12.88
C ALA A 172 1.26 -11.37 11.52
N MET A 173 2.32 -11.17 10.70
CA MET A 173 2.22 -10.60 9.36
C MET A 173 1.42 -11.47 8.39
N ASP A 174 1.61 -12.80 8.41
CA ASP A 174 0.80 -13.72 7.61
C ASP A 174 -0.69 -13.62 7.98
N GLY A 175 -0.99 -13.58 9.27
CA GLY A 175 -2.37 -13.39 9.75
C GLY A 175 -2.97 -12.04 9.34
N ALA A 176 -2.24 -10.95 9.52
CA ALA A 176 -2.69 -9.61 9.19
C ALA A 176 -2.90 -9.42 7.67
N SER A 177 -2.06 -10.00 6.82
CA SER A 177 -2.20 -9.92 5.36
C SER A 177 -3.45 -10.64 4.85
N LYS A 178 -3.83 -11.76 5.47
CA LYS A 178 -5.10 -12.45 5.17
C LYS A 178 -6.32 -11.62 5.55
N PHE A 179 -6.23 -10.85 6.64
CA PHE A 179 -7.29 -9.94 7.04
C PHE A 179 -7.48 -8.79 6.03
N VAL A 180 -6.38 -8.20 5.53
CA VAL A 180 -6.41 -7.18 4.46
C VAL A 180 -7.05 -7.71 3.17
N LYS A 181 -6.82 -8.98 2.82
CA LYS A 181 -7.48 -9.61 1.68
C LYS A 181 -9.00 -9.72 1.91
N GLY A 182 -9.42 -10.12 3.11
CA GLY A 182 -10.84 -10.18 3.47
C GLY A 182 -11.54 -8.84 3.31
N ASP A 183 -10.90 -7.77 3.75
CA ASP A 183 -11.40 -6.40 3.60
C ASP A 183 -11.49 -5.95 2.13
N ALA A 184 -10.52 -6.29 1.28
CA ALA A 184 -10.60 -6.00 -0.16
C ALA A 184 -11.79 -6.71 -0.83
N ILE A 185 -12.11 -7.95 -0.43
CA ILE A 185 -13.29 -8.68 -0.90
C ILE A 185 -14.57 -8.01 -0.41
N ALA A 186 -14.62 -7.65 0.87
CA ALA A 186 -15.75 -6.93 1.45
C ALA A 186 -16.01 -5.60 0.73
N GLY A 187 -14.94 -4.84 0.41
CA GLY A 187 -15.03 -3.60 -0.35
C GLY A 187 -15.69 -3.77 -1.72
N ILE A 188 -15.36 -4.83 -2.45
CA ILE A 188 -15.99 -5.13 -3.76
C ILE A 188 -17.49 -5.43 -3.57
N VAL A 189 -17.84 -6.23 -2.56
CA VAL A 189 -19.25 -6.57 -2.27
C VAL A 189 -20.03 -5.30 -1.89
N ILE A 190 -19.45 -4.44 -1.05
CA ILE A 190 -20.05 -3.17 -0.64
C ILE A 190 -20.25 -2.26 -1.86
N THR A 191 -19.27 -2.16 -2.75
CA THR A 191 -19.37 -1.39 -4.00
C THR A 191 -20.55 -1.87 -4.86
N LEU A 192 -20.73 -3.19 -5.00
CA LEU A 192 -21.88 -3.75 -5.73
C LEU A 192 -23.21 -3.44 -5.04
N ILE A 193 -23.26 -3.52 -3.72
CA ILE A 193 -24.44 -3.17 -2.93
C ILE A 193 -24.77 -1.68 -3.09
N ASN A 194 -23.77 -0.80 -3.01
CA ASN A 194 -23.97 0.64 -3.17
C ASN A 194 -24.48 0.97 -4.57
N LEU A 195 -23.94 0.35 -5.62
CA LEU A 195 -24.38 0.60 -6.98
C LEU A 195 -25.81 0.07 -7.22
N LEU A 196 -26.02 -1.22 -7.03
CA LEU A 196 -27.31 -1.85 -7.38
C LEU A 196 -28.39 -1.46 -6.37
N GLY A 197 -28.07 -1.50 -5.08
CA GLY A 197 -28.99 -1.10 -4.01
C GLY A 197 -29.33 0.38 -4.07
N GLY A 198 -28.34 1.23 -4.35
CA GLY A 198 -28.53 2.66 -4.50
C GLY A 198 -29.47 3.02 -5.64
N ILE A 199 -29.28 2.44 -6.82
CA ILE A 199 -30.18 2.68 -7.97
C ILE A 199 -31.63 2.27 -7.61
N VAL A 200 -31.82 1.09 -7.00
CA VAL A 200 -33.14 0.64 -6.60
C VAL A 200 -33.77 1.59 -5.56
N ILE A 201 -33.02 2.00 -4.54
CA ILE A 201 -33.47 2.91 -3.49
C ILE A 201 -33.80 4.28 -4.09
N GLY A 202 -32.95 4.80 -4.99
CA GLY A 202 -33.16 6.08 -5.67
C GLY A 202 -34.45 6.12 -6.44
N VAL A 203 -34.75 5.07 -7.22
CA VAL A 203 -36.00 5.00 -7.99
C VAL A 203 -37.21 4.72 -7.10
N VAL A 204 -37.12 3.75 -6.19
CA VAL A 204 -38.30 3.27 -5.45
C VAL A 204 -38.62 4.13 -4.22
N MET A 205 -37.59 4.57 -3.49
CA MET A 205 -37.80 5.30 -2.22
C MET A 205 -37.70 6.83 -2.41
N HIS A 206 -36.74 7.30 -3.23
CA HIS A 206 -36.56 8.74 -3.47
C HIS A 206 -37.34 9.25 -4.67
N GLY A 207 -38.01 8.37 -5.43
CA GLY A 207 -38.81 8.76 -6.60
C GLY A 207 -38.00 9.40 -7.75
N MET A 208 -36.71 9.14 -7.81
CA MET A 208 -35.83 9.65 -8.85
C MET A 208 -36.15 9.04 -10.22
N PRO A 209 -36.05 9.79 -11.33
CA PRO A 209 -36.01 9.21 -12.66
C PRO A 209 -34.89 8.17 -12.75
N ALA A 210 -35.13 7.04 -13.44
CA ALA A 210 -34.18 5.93 -13.47
C ALA A 210 -32.77 6.36 -13.93
N MET A 211 -32.66 7.26 -14.90
CA MET A 211 -31.38 7.76 -15.39
C MET A 211 -30.64 8.63 -14.36
N GLU A 212 -31.37 9.48 -13.65
CA GLU A 212 -30.83 10.30 -12.56
C GLU A 212 -30.34 9.42 -11.40
N ALA A 213 -31.07 8.37 -11.04
CA ALA A 213 -30.64 7.41 -10.03
C ALA A 213 -29.36 6.67 -10.47
N VAL A 214 -29.26 6.26 -11.75
CA VAL A 214 -28.04 5.64 -12.29
C VAL A 214 -26.87 6.62 -12.21
N ASP A 215 -27.03 7.87 -12.65
CA ASP A 215 -25.97 8.86 -12.61
C ASP A 215 -25.49 9.14 -11.18
N THR A 216 -26.42 9.42 -10.27
CA THR A 216 -26.10 9.78 -8.87
C THR A 216 -25.41 8.65 -8.15
N TYR A 217 -25.98 7.45 -8.15
CA TYR A 217 -25.43 6.33 -7.38
C TYR A 217 -24.17 5.73 -8.03
N SER A 218 -23.99 5.88 -9.36
CA SER A 218 -22.73 5.50 -9.99
C SER A 218 -21.59 6.44 -9.59
N ILE A 219 -21.80 7.75 -9.60
CA ILE A 219 -20.79 8.73 -9.18
C ILE A 219 -20.42 8.51 -7.71
N LEU A 220 -21.42 8.36 -6.83
CA LEU A 220 -21.17 8.10 -5.40
C LEU A 220 -20.44 6.77 -5.18
N THR A 221 -20.80 5.71 -5.91
CA THR A 221 -20.16 4.40 -5.79
C THR A 221 -18.72 4.44 -6.28
N VAL A 222 -18.44 5.12 -7.40
CA VAL A 222 -17.08 5.32 -7.92
C VAL A 222 -16.25 6.12 -6.91
N GLY A 223 -16.81 7.21 -6.37
CA GLY A 223 -16.13 8.02 -5.35
C GLY A 223 -15.81 7.26 -4.08
N ASP A 224 -16.79 6.57 -3.49
CA ASP A 224 -16.62 5.72 -2.29
C ASP A 224 -15.58 4.62 -2.52
N GLY A 225 -15.67 3.93 -3.67
CA GLY A 225 -14.71 2.90 -4.04
C GLY A 225 -13.28 3.42 -4.17
N LEU A 226 -13.06 4.59 -4.79
CA LEU A 226 -11.72 5.18 -4.94
C LEU A 226 -11.14 5.65 -3.60
N VAL A 227 -11.94 6.34 -2.80
CA VAL A 227 -11.54 6.82 -1.47
C VAL A 227 -11.06 5.67 -0.60
N THR A 228 -11.70 4.50 -0.72
CA THR A 228 -11.33 3.30 0.04
C THR A 228 -10.17 2.53 -0.58
N GLN A 229 -9.99 2.61 -1.91
CA GLN A 229 -8.89 1.95 -2.60
C GLN A 229 -7.52 2.59 -2.31
N VAL A 230 -7.43 3.93 -2.17
CA VAL A 230 -6.15 4.61 -1.93
C VAL A 230 -5.46 4.13 -0.64
N PRO A 231 -6.10 4.11 0.55
CA PRO A 231 -5.51 3.54 1.75
C PRO A 231 -5.16 2.06 1.61
N ALA A 232 -6.01 1.27 0.92
CA ALA A 232 -5.77 -0.14 0.68
C ALA A 232 -4.48 -0.38 -0.11
N LEU A 233 -4.27 0.42 -1.16
CA LEU A 233 -3.06 0.37 -1.98
C LEU A 233 -1.82 0.71 -1.15
N LEU A 234 -1.85 1.81 -0.40
CA LEU A 234 -0.74 2.25 0.44
C LEU A 234 -0.35 1.17 1.47
N MET A 235 -1.35 0.57 2.12
CA MET A 235 -1.14 -0.52 3.10
C MET A 235 -0.60 -1.80 2.46
N ALA A 236 -1.09 -2.18 1.28
CA ALA A 236 -0.59 -3.34 0.55
C ALA A 236 0.88 -3.17 0.12
N VAL A 237 1.24 -1.98 -0.37
CA VAL A 237 2.63 -1.63 -0.71
C VAL A 237 3.51 -1.63 0.53
N ALA A 238 3.07 -1.02 1.64
CA ALA A 238 3.79 -1.03 2.91
C ALA A 238 4.05 -2.46 3.41
N THR A 239 3.03 -3.33 3.33
CA THR A 239 3.14 -4.76 3.67
C THR A 239 4.21 -5.46 2.82
N GLY A 240 4.16 -5.29 1.51
CA GLY A 240 5.15 -5.84 0.58
C GLY A 240 6.56 -5.37 0.91
N MET A 241 6.75 -4.07 1.16
CA MET A 241 8.05 -3.47 1.45
C MET A 241 8.66 -3.97 2.77
N ILE A 242 7.86 -4.08 3.84
CA ILE A 242 8.33 -4.59 5.15
C ILE A 242 8.76 -6.05 5.03
N VAL A 243 7.98 -6.88 4.36
CA VAL A 243 8.24 -8.33 4.28
C VAL A 243 9.40 -8.66 3.33
N THR A 244 9.58 -7.89 2.27
CA THR A 244 10.69 -8.09 1.32
C THR A 244 12.02 -7.51 1.80
N ARG A 245 12.03 -6.82 2.94
CA ARG A 245 13.23 -6.21 3.48
C ARG A 245 14.19 -7.27 4.01
N SER A 246 15.42 -7.26 3.52
CA SER A 246 16.50 -8.14 3.98
C SER A 246 17.12 -7.61 5.27
N ASN A 247 17.42 -8.50 6.22
CA ASN A 247 18.09 -8.16 7.48
C ASN A 247 19.57 -7.74 7.31
N SER A 248 20.13 -7.84 6.08
CA SER A 248 21.55 -7.61 5.80
C SER A 248 21.88 -6.24 5.20
N GLY A 249 20.92 -5.35 5.03
CA GLY A 249 21.13 -4.05 4.39
C GLY A 249 21.29 -2.90 5.39
N GLU A 250 22.43 -2.23 5.40
CA GLU A 250 22.61 -0.91 6.03
C GLU A 250 22.00 0.17 5.13
N GLY A 251 20.85 0.73 5.49
CA GLY A 251 20.22 1.85 4.80
C GLY A 251 18.72 1.67 4.53
N ASP A 252 18.08 2.76 4.13
CA ASP A 252 16.68 2.77 3.70
C ASP A 252 16.51 2.22 2.27
N VAL A 253 15.29 1.75 1.94
CA VAL A 253 15.00 1.14 0.63
C VAL A 253 15.27 2.10 -0.52
N GLY A 254 14.99 3.40 -0.32
CA GLY A 254 15.19 4.43 -1.35
C GLY A 254 16.67 4.62 -1.70
N SER A 255 17.54 4.70 -0.70
CA SER A 255 18.98 4.85 -0.91
C SER A 255 19.60 3.58 -1.49
N GLN A 256 19.20 2.40 -1.03
CA GLN A 256 19.67 1.12 -1.58
C GLN A 256 19.24 0.94 -3.05
N ALA A 257 17.97 1.18 -3.37
CA ALA A 257 17.48 1.06 -4.74
C ALA A 257 18.18 2.05 -5.66
N SER A 258 18.32 3.32 -5.24
CA SER A 258 18.99 4.33 -6.06
C SER A 258 20.46 4.01 -6.29
N SER A 259 21.19 3.57 -5.26
CA SER A 259 22.60 3.19 -5.38
C SER A 259 22.80 1.99 -6.30
N GLN A 260 21.97 0.94 -6.15
CA GLN A 260 22.07 -0.27 -6.98
C GLN A 260 21.70 -0.01 -8.45
N LEU A 261 20.66 0.81 -8.71
CA LEU A 261 20.29 1.19 -10.07
C LEU A 261 21.37 2.02 -10.76
N VAL A 262 22.02 2.96 -10.04
CA VAL A 262 23.07 3.82 -10.60
C VAL A 262 24.40 3.09 -10.72
N GLN A 263 24.68 2.05 -9.92
CA GLN A 263 25.91 1.28 -9.95
C GLN A 263 26.12 0.50 -11.26
N SER A 264 25.02 0.16 -11.95
CA SER A 264 25.05 -0.64 -13.17
C SER A 264 25.29 0.23 -14.42
N ARG A 265 26.52 0.68 -14.63
CA ARG A 265 26.89 1.54 -15.79
C ARG A 265 26.48 0.94 -17.13
N GLN A 266 26.60 -0.38 -17.29
CA GLN A 266 26.25 -1.07 -18.53
C GLN A 266 24.73 -1.03 -18.77
N ALA A 267 23.91 -1.24 -17.73
CA ALA A 267 22.46 -1.15 -17.84
C ALA A 267 22.01 0.28 -18.20
N LEU A 268 22.60 1.30 -17.57
CA LEU A 268 22.33 2.71 -17.87
C LEU A 268 22.74 3.08 -19.30
N ALA A 269 23.88 2.59 -19.79
CA ALA A 269 24.32 2.81 -21.18
C ALA A 269 23.34 2.18 -22.17
N ILE A 270 22.94 0.91 -21.95
CA ILE A 270 21.98 0.22 -22.82
C ILE A 270 20.61 0.93 -22.81
N ALA A 271 20.13 1.34 -21.62
CA ALA A 271 18.88 2.09 -21.49
C ALA A 271 18.97 3.47 -22.20
N GLY A 272 20.13 4.14 -22.12
CA GLY A 272 20.39 5.40 -22.83
C GLY A 272 20.36 5.21 -24.35
N VAL A 273 20.99 4.15 -24.86
CA VAL A 273 20.93 3.82 -26.30
C VAL A 273 19.53 3.48 -26.76
N ALA A 274 18.79 2.69 -25.97
CA ALA A 274 17.38 2.36 -26.27
C ALA A 274 16.50 3.62 -26.28
N ALA A 275 16.66 4.51 -25.27
CA ALA A 275 15.94 5.77 -25.23
C ALA A 275 16.27 6.68 -26.41
N PHE A 276 17.55 6.74 -26.80
CA PHE A 276 17.98 7.48 -27.99
C PHE A 276 17.38 6.90 -29.28
N ALA A 277 17.39 5.57 -29.45
CA ALA A 277 16.76 4.90 -30.58
C ALA A 277 15.24 5.19 -30.66
N MET A 278 14.54 5.18 -29.51
CA MET A 278 13.12 5.56 -29.45
C MET A 278 12.88 7.03 -29.84
N ALA A 279 13.82 7.94 -29.52
CA ALA A 279 13.74 9.35 -29.91
C ALA A 279 13.87 9.58 -31.41
N LEU A 280 14.39 8.62 -32.18
CA LEU A 280 14.53 8.67 -33.64
C LEU A 280 13.27 8.18 -34.37
N ILE A 281 12.30 7.57 -33.66
CA ILE A 281 11.05 7.10 -34.27
C ILE A 281 10.14 8.31 -34.54
N GLU A 282 9.73 8.50 -35.78
CA GLU A 282 8.79 9.53 -36.18
C GLU A 282 7.43 9.33 -35.47
N GLY A 283 6.92 10.40 -34.82
CA GLY A 283 5.66 10.36 -34.07
C GLY A 283 5.81 10.19 -32.57
N MET A 284 7.00 9.87 -32.03
CA MET A 284 7.23 9.87 -30.57
C MET A 284 7.41 11.29 -30.02
N PRO A 285 6.82 11.62 -28.86
CA PRO A 285 7.03 12.91 -28.20
C PRO A 285 8.48 13.03 -27.73
N GLN A 286 9.29 13.82 -28.44
CA GLN A 286 10.74 13.92 -28.19
C GLN A 286 11.10 14.51 -26.82
N ARG A 287 10.24 15.34 -26.20
CA ARG A 287 10.53 15.99 -24.92
C ARG A 287 10.72 15.03 -23.74
N PRO A 288 9.82 14.04 -23.49
CA PRO A 288 10.00 13.10 -22.37
C PRO A 288 11.14 12.10 -22.58
N VAL A 289 11.61 11.88 -23.80
CA VAL A 289 12.72 10.95 -24.11
C VAL A 289 14.09 11.61 -23.96
N ARG A 290 14.19 12.93 -24.15
CA ARG A 290 15.45 13.69 -24.04
C ARG A 290 15.91 13.88 -22.58
N VAL A 291 15.00 14.00 -21.63
CA VAL A 291 15.32 14.24 -20.20
C VAL A 291 16.12 13.08 -19.58
N PRO A 292 15.73 11.80 -19.70
CA PRO A 292 16.52 10.67 -19.16
C PRO A 292 17.90 10.52 -19.80
N VAL A 293 18.03 10.82 -21.10
CA VAL A 293 19.32 10.75 -21.82
C VAL A 293 20.29 11.83 -21.33
N SER A 294 19.78 13.03 -21.06
CA SER A 294 20.58 14.14 -20.51
C SER A 294 21.08 13.85 -19.10
N GLU A 295 20.22 13.32 -18.22
CA GLU A 295 20.62 12.98 -16.85
C GLU A 295 21.60 11.80 -16.78
N SER A 296 21.42 10.77 -17.60
CA SER A 296 22.34 9.62 -17.64
C SER A 296 23.72 10.03 -18.14
N HIS A 297 23.81 10.98 -19.09
CA HIS A 297 25.08 11.50 -19.61
C HIS A 297 25.78 12.40 -18.58
N LEU A 298 25.06 13.27 -17.87
CA LEU A 298 25.62 14.13 -16.83
C LEU A 298 26.18 13.31 -15.66
N ARG A 299 25.46 12.30 -15.20
CA ARG A 299 25.94 11.41 -14.10
C ARG A 299 27.12 10.54 -14.51
N ALA A 300 27.23 10.11 -15.77
CA ALA A 300 28.39 9.38 -16.28
C ALA A 300 29.62 10.27 -16.29
N VAL A 301 29.50 11.54 -16.65
CA VAL A 301 30.61 12.52 -16.69
C VAL A 301 31.04 12.94 -15.28
N GLU A 302 30.12 13.14 -14.35
CA GLU A 302 30.44 13.46 -12.94
C GLU A 302 31.20 12.33 -12.24
N THR A 303 30.84 11.07 -12.48
CA THR A 303 31.56 9.91 -11.92
C THR A 303 32.95 9.73 -12.54
N GLU A 304 33.19 10.07 -13.81
CA GLU A 304 34.53 10.08 -14.40
C GLU A 304 35.42 11.17 -13.80
N SER A 305 34.87 12.37 -13.57
CA SER A 305 35.63 13.46 -12.95
C SER A 305 35.95 13.20 -11.47
N GLY A 306 35.03 12.59 -10.71
CA GLY A 306 35.22 12.18 -9.32
C GLY A 306 36.28 11.11 -9.13
N THR A 307 36.36 10.14 -10.06
CA THR A 307 37.39 9.07 -10.03
C THR A 307 38.79 9.58 -10.37
N ARG A 308 38.93 10.57 -11.24
CA ARG A 308 40.23 11.20 -11.55
C ARG A 308 40.78 12.03 -10.40
N VAL A 309 39.92 12.65 -9.57
CA VAL A 309 40.38 13.43 -8.40
C VAL A 309 40.81 12.52 -7.25
N ALA A 310 40.24 11.30 -7.13
CA ALA A 310 40.61 10.34 -6.07
C ALA A 310 41.94 9.61 -6.38
N VAL A 311 42.42 9.58 -7.64
CA VAL A 311 43.70 8.98 -8.03
C VAL A 311 44.87 9.97 -7.91
N LEU A 312 44.58 11.27 -7.74
CA LEU A 312 45.59 12.34 -7.59
C LEU A 312 45.73 12.87 -6.15
N ARG A 313 45.16 12.21 -5.15
CA ARG A 313 45.41 12.39 -3.73
C ARG A 313 45.93 11.08 -3.12
#